data_049feab4eac16f3563024d407798daed
#
_entry.id   049feab4eac16f3563024d407798daed
#
_cell.length_a   1.000
_cell.length_b   1.000
_cell.length_c   1.000
_cell.angle_alpha   90.00
_cell.angle_beta   90.00
_cell.angle_gamma   90.00
#
_symmetry.space_group_name_H-M   'P 1'
#
loop_
_entity.id
_entity.type
_entity.pdbx_description
1 polymer ?
#
loop_
_entity_poly.entity_id
_entity_poly.type
_entity_poly.pdbx_seq_one_letter_code
_entity_poly.pdbx_strand_id
1 'polypeptide(L)'
;MYKRQPIHYAIMNGEKEAGVTIMEMIRKMDAGDMIAQDSTPILEDDNVGTMFEKLALVGRDLLLETLPKYLSGQLKAQAQNEDEVTFSPNISPEEEKIDWNKSAREIFNKVRGMNPFPVAHTTWNGERFKIYETKVVDDSVGNLQAGEIVEKTKKSLKVATGEGLLELLFVQPAGKPKMDIVSFLNGLGQNCL
;
A
#
# COMPACT_ATOMS: atom_id res chain seq x y z
N MET A 1 20.98 5.30 5.07
CA MET A 1 19.93 6.29 4.81
C MET A 1 18.60 5.56 5.10
N TYR A 2 17.98 5.83 6.24
CA TYR A 2 16.72 5.18 6.59
C TYR A 2 15.60 5.84 5.77
N LYS A 3 15.13 5.16 4.74
CA LYS A 3 13.97 5.59 3.99
C LYS A 3 12.73 5.21 4.80
N ARG A 4 12.06 6.19 5.38
CA ARG A 4 10.75 5.98 5.99
C ARG A 4 9.71 5.83 4.88
N GLN A 5 8.69 5.01 5.13
CA GLN A 5 7.66 4.67 4.14
C GLN A 5 6.25 5.07 4.62
N PRO A 6 6.00 6.34 4.99
CA PRO A 6 4.74 6.76 5.60
C PRO A 6 3.53 6.52 4.70
N ILE A 7 3.66 6.73 3.39
CA ILE A 7 2.56 6.51 2.43
C ILE A 7 2.17 5.03 2.36
N HIS A 8 3.17 4.13 2.40
CA HIS A 8 2.92 2.68 2.43
C HIS A 8 2.11 2.30 3.66
N TYR A 9 2.54 2.74 4.85
CA TYR A 9 1.85 2.44 6.10
C TYR A 9 0.48 3.08 6.19
N ALA A 10 0.30 4.32 5.72
CA ALA A 10 -1.03 4.95 5.69
C ALA A 10 -2.03 4.09 4.90
N ILE A 11 -1.64 3.58 3.71
CA ILE A 11 -2.50 2.72 2.90
C ILE A 11 -2.69 1.35 3.56
N MET A 12 -1.61 0.71 4.04
CA MET A 12 -1.68 -0.61 4.67
C MET A 12 -2.54 -0.62 5.93
N ASN A 13 -2.49 0.46 6.71
CA ASN A 13 -3.31 0.62 7.91
C ASN A 13 -4.76 1.00 7.62
N GLY A 14 -5.10 1.29 6.35
CA GLY A 14 -6.45 1.68 5.95
C GLY A 14 -6.83 3.09 6.36
N GLU A 15 -5.83 3.99 6.48
CA GLU A 15 -6.08 5.41 6.72
C GLU A 15 -6.92 6.00 5.59
N LYS A 16 -7.72 7.01 5.92
CA LYS A 16 -8.63 7.65 4.97
C LYS A 16 -7.98 8.74 4.15
N GLU A 17 -6.88 9.30 4.64
CA GLU A 17 -6.14 10.38 4.00
C GLU A 17 -4.64 10.25 4.26
N ALA A 18 -3.85 10.89 3.42
CA ALA A 18 -2.42 11.10 3.62
C ALA A 18 -2.08 12.56 3.32
N GLY A 19 -1.06 13.10 3.98
CA GLY A 19 -0.72 14.50 3.89
C GLY A 19 0.75 14.78 3.65
N VAL A 20 1.03 16.06 3.40
CA VAL A 20 2.36 16.63 3.28
C VAL A 20 2.50 17.74 4.30
N THR A 21 3.64 17.78 4.97
CA THR A 21 3.99 18.83 5.93
C THR A 21 5.22 19.58 5.45
N ILE A 22 5.12 20.91 5.43
CA ILE A 22 6.28 21.80 5.29
C ILE A 22 6.77 22.13 6.69
N MET A 23 8.04 21.84 6.98
CA MET A 23 8.63 22.04 8.28
C MET A 23 10.02 22.68 8.20
N GLU A 24 10.46 23.26 9.29
CA GLU A 24 11.83 23.71 9.44
C GLU A 24 12.80 22.52 9.48
N MET A 25 13.97 22.68 8.88
CA MET A 25 14.99 21.63 8.90
C MET A 25 15.88 21.80 10.13
N ILE A 26 15.90 20.79 10.99
CA ILE A 26 16.77 20.72 12.16
C ILE A 26 17.65 19.45 12.11
N ARG A 27 18.57 19.29 13.06
CA ARG A 27 19.47 18.11 13.09
C ARG A 27 18.74 16.78 13.30
N LYS A 28 17.66 16.78 14.11
CA LYS A 28 16.81 15.61 14.32
C LYS A 28 15.91 15.46 13.10
N MET A 29 15.91 14.28 12.47
CA MET A 29 15.11 14.01 11.27
C MET A 29 13.62 14.12 11.57
N ASP A 30 12.89 14.79 10.68
CA ASP A 30 11.42 14.96 10.71
C ASP A 30 10.88 15.57 12.02
N ALA A 31 11.67 16.31 12.78
CA ALA A 31 11.30 16.85 14.08
C ALA A 31 11.34 18.39 14.16
N GLY A 32 11.45 19.08 13.02
CA GLY A 32 11.37 20.53 12.95
C GLY A 32 9.95 21.05 13.14
N ASP A 33 9.84 22.32 13.47
CA ASP A 33 8.54 22.97 13.64
C ASP A 33 7.77 23.01 12.33
N MET A 34 6.48 22.74 12.39
CA MET A 34 5.57 22.66 11.24
C MET A 34 5.16 24.07 10.81
N ILE A 35 5.32 24.38 9.52
CA ILE A 35 4.93 25.66 8.92
C ILE A 35 3.53 25.57 8.32
N ALA A 36 3.26 24.49 7.59
CA ALA A 36 1.95 24.24 6.97
C ALA A 36 1.76 22.75 6.69
N GLN A 37 0.51 22.32 6.61
CA GLN A 37 0.11 20.96 6.26
C GLN A 37 -1.07 21.00 5.30
N ASP A 38 -1.13 20.01 4.41
CA ASP A 38 -2.30 19.73 3.57
C ASP A 38 -2.41 18.23 3.32
N SER A 39 -3.61 17.73 3.04
CA SER A 39 -3.90 16.30 2.87
C SER A 39 -4.75 16.03 1.64
N THR A 40 -4.78 14.77 1.22
CA THR A 40 -5.63 14.27 0.15
C THR A 40 -6.22 12.92 0.54
N PRO A 41 -7.48 12.61 0.17
CA PRO A 41 -8.09 11.34 0.49
C PRO A 41 -7.39 10.17 -0.22
N ILE A 42 -7.30 9.03 0.49
CA ILE A 42 -6.88 7.74 -0.06
C ILE A 42 -8.14 7.02 -0.55
N LEU A 43 -8.32 6.95 -1.85
CA LEU A 43 -9.46 6.28 -2.48
C LEU A 43 -9.26 4.76 -2.52
N GLU A 44 -10.32 4.01 -2.82
CA GLU A 44 -10.30 2.55 -2.87
C GLU A 44 -9.36 2.01 -3.96
N ASP A 45 -9.25 2.71 -5.08
CA ASP A 45 -8.38 2.40 -6.22
C ASP A 45 -6.96 2.95 -6.11
N ASP A 46 -6.67 3.70 -5.03
CA ASP A 46 -5.33 4.22 -4.82
C ASP A 46 -4.35 3.13 -4.35
N ASN A 47 -3.13 3.25 -4.85
CA ASN A 47 -1.96 2.52 -4.39
C ASN A 47 -0.83 3.51 -4.03
N VAL A 48 0.32 3.01 -3.61
CA VAL A 48 1.46 3.88 -3.24
C VAL A 48 1.91 4.75 -4.42
N GLY A 49 1.91 4.22 -5.65
CA GLY A 49 2.32 4.97 -6.83
C GLY A 49 1.40 6.17 -7.10
N THR A 50 0.08 5.95 -7.14
CA THR A 50 -0.90 7.02 -7.35
C THR A 50 -0.88 8.05 -6.22
N MET A 51 -0.71 7.60 -4.97
CA MET A 51 -0.60 8.51 -3.83
C MET A 51 0.67 9.36 -3.85
N PHE A 52 1.81 8.82 -4.33
CA PHE A 52 3.01 9.63 -4.55
C PHE A 52 2.76 10.78 -5.54
N GLU A 53 2.07 10.50 -6.64
CA GLU A 53 1.73 11.52 -7.64
C GLU A 53 0.78 12.59 -7.06
N LYS A 54 -0.27 12.18 -6.35
CA LYS A 54 -1.21 13.09 -5.68
C LYS A 54 -0.50 13.97 -4.66
N LEU A 55 0.29 13.38 -3.77
CA LEU A 55 0.98 14.11 -2.71
C LEU A 55 2.09 15.02 -3.25
N ALA A 56 2.72 14.69 -4.38
CA ALA A 56 3.67 15.56 -5.03
C ALA A 56 3.00 16.86 -5.51
N LEU A 57 1.77 16.78 -6.05
CA LEU A 57 1.00 17.95 -6.45
C LEU A 57 0.56 18.78 -5.24
N VAL A 58 0.01 18.14 -4.21
CA VAL A 58 -0.38 18.79 -2.95
C VAL A 58 0.84 19.51 -2.33
N GLY A 59 1.98 18.84 -2.24
CA GLY A 59 3.20 19.42 -1.67
C GLY A 59 3.75 20.60 -2.48
N ARG A 60 3.68 20.52 -3.82
CA ARG A 60 4.06 21.64 -4.70
C ARG A 60 3.19 22.85 -4.43
N ASP A 61 1.88 22.69 -4.43
CA ASP A 61 0.93 23.79 -4.31
C ASP A 61 1.01 24.40 -2.89
N LEU A 62 1.09 23.57 -1.88
CA LEU A 62 1.31 23.97 -0.48
C LEU A 62 2.62 24.77 -0.33
N LEU A 63 3.72 24.34 -0.97
CA LEU A 63 5.00 25.04 -0.90
C LEU A 63 4.93 26.43 -1.55
N LEU A 64 4.33 26.52 -2.75
CA LEU A 64 4.19 27.79 -3.48
C LEU A 64 3.34 28.80 -2.72
N GLU A 65 2.31 28.36 -2.02
CA GLU A 65 1.48 29.22 -1.18
C GLU A 65 2.17 29.63 0.12
N THR A 66 2.85 28.69 0.76
CA THR A 66 3.37 28.84 2.13
C THR A 66 4.68 29.61 2.19
N LEU A 67 5.62 29.32 1.27
CA LEU A 67 6.98 29.84 1.34
C LEU A 67 7.05 31.38 1.31
N PRO A 68 6.32 32.11 0.44
CA PRO A 68 6.34 33.58 0.46
C PRO A 68 5.80 34.16 1.78
N LYS A 69 4.75 33.57 2.33
CA LYS A 69 4.12 33.99 3.58
C LYS A 69 5.06 33.77 4.78
N TYR A 70 5.75 32.63 4.79
CA TYR A 70 6.72 32.30 5.83
C TYR A 70 7.93 33.25 5.79
N LEU A 71 8.51 33.49 4.62
CA LEU A 71 9.66 34.39 4.46
C LEU A 71 9.30 35.84 4.78
N SER A 72 8.07 36.28 4.57
CA SER A 72 7.60 37.62 4.96
C SER A 72 7.20 37.75 6.43
N GLY A 73 7.29 36.68 7.23
CA GLY A 73 6.92 36.67 8.64
C GLY A 73 5.41 36.64 8.90
N GLN A 74 4.58 36.42 7.87
CA GLN A 74 3.12 36.29 8.02
C GLN A 74 2.69 34.94 8.60
N LEU A 75 3.52 33.89 8.42
CA LEU A 75 3.34 32.58 9.03
C LEU A 75 4.45 32.32 10.04
N LYS A 76 4.11 31.62 11.11
CA LYS A 76 5.05 31.16 12.12
C LYS A 76 5.00 29.64 12.19
N ALA A 77 6.15 29.01 12.33
CA ALA A 77 6.24 27.59 12.58
C ALA A 77 5.69 27.26 13.97
N GLN A 78 5.10 26.06 14.10
CA GLN A 78 4.51 25.52 15.32
C GLN A 78 5.21 24.22 15.68
N ALA A 79 5.54 24.04 16.95
CA ALA A 79 6.15 22.82 17.44
C ALA A 79 5.25 21.60 17.19
N GLN A 80 5.86 20.48 16.84
CA GLN A 80 5.14 19.20 16.74
C GLN A 80 4.73 18.70 18.12
N ASN A 81 3.59 18.00 18.18
CA ASN A 81 3.19 17.27 19.39
C ASN A 81 3.97 15.94 19.47
N GLU A 82 4.97 15.86 20.34
CA GLU A 82 5.81 14.66 20.48
C GLU A 82 5.03 13.43 20.96
N ASP A 83 3.90 13.61 21.66
CA ASP A 83 3.05 12.52 22.18
C ASP A 83 2.23 11.84 21.05
N GLU A 84 2.07 12.49 19.90
CA GLU A 84 1.33 11.97 18.75
C GLU A 84 2.24 11.42 17.63
N VAL A 85 3.55 11.40 17.86
CA VAL A 85 4.51 10.93 16.85
C VAL A 85 4.35 9.44 16.61
N THR A 86 4.16 9.06 15.35
CA THR A 86 4.20 7.69 14.87
C THR A 86 5.40 7.45 13.97
N PHE A 87 5.86 6.19 13.90
CA PHE A 87 7.02 5.83 13.11
C PHE A 87 6.64 4.91 11.96
N SER A 88 7.20 5.18 10.77
CA SER A 88 7.02 4.35 9.58
C SER A 88 8.38 3.76 9.18
N PRO A 89 8.79 2.62 9.77
CA PRO A 89 10.07 1.99 9.47
C PRO A 89 10.12 1.49 8.02
N ASN A 90 11.29 1.05 7.56
CA ASN A 90 11.37 0.38 6.27
C ASN A 90 10.63 -0.96 6.35
N ILE A 91 9.84 -1.27 5.32
CA ILE A 91 9.21 -2.58 5.17
C ILE A 91 10.32 -3.62 4.99
N SER A 92 10.30 -4.64 5.83
CA SER A 92 11.25 -5.75 5.76
C SER A 92 10.82 -6.79 4.70
N PRO A 93 11.75 -7.63 4.19
CA PRO A 93 11.39 -8.71 3.28
C PRO A 93 10.34 -9.68 3.85
N GLU A 94 10.32 -9.86 5.17
CA GLU A 94 9.34 -10.70 5.87
C GLU A 94 7.96 -10.05 5.84
N GLU A 95 7.89 -8.73 5.98
CA GLU A 95 6.64 -7.98 5.89
C GLU A 95 6.06 -7.97 4.47
N GLU A 96 6.87 -8.19 3.43
CA GLU A 96 6.35 -8.29 2.06
C GLU A 96 5.49 -9.55 1.85
N LYS A 97 5.70 -10.60 2.67
CA LYS A 97 4.93 -11.83 2.55
C LYS A 97 3.50 -11.64 3.06
N ILE A 98 2.54 -12.12 2.28
CA ILE A 98 1.12 -12.09 2.65
C ILE A 98 0.87 -13.13 3.75
N ASP A 99 0.26 -12.68 4.83
CA ASP A 99 -0.34 -13.54 5.85
C ASP A 99 -1.83 -13.71 5.53
N TRP A 100 -2.18 -14.86 5.01
CA TRP A 100 -3.56 -15.18 4.62
C TRP A 100 -4.53 -15.29 5.81
N ASN A 101 -4.04 -15.39 7.06
CA ASN A 101 -4.88 -15.38 8.25
C ASN A 101 -5.47 -14.00 8.58
N LYS A 102 -5.00 -12.96 7.92
CA LYS A 102 -5.58 -11.62 7.99
C LYS A 102 -6.90 -11.55 7.22
N SER A 103 -7.70 -10.52 7.49
CA SER A 103 -8.93 -10.26 6.73
C SER A 103 -8.64 -9.91 5.27
N ALA A 104 -9.61 -10.14 4.38
CA ALA A 104 -9.50 -9.76 2.98
C ALA A 104 -9.20 -8.26 2.81
N ARG A 105 -9.76 -7.40 3.68
CA ARG A 105 -9.53 -5.96 3.70
C ARG A 105 -8.08 -5.61 4.08
N GLU A 106 -7.53 -6.22 5.11
CA GLU A 106 -6.14 -6.01 5.52
C GLU A 106 -5.16 -6.44 4.42
N ILE A 107 -5.40 -7.60 3.78
CA ILE A 107 -4.55 -8.10 2.69
C ILE A 107 -4.70 -7.20 1.44
N PHE A 108 -5.90 -6.75 1.10
CA PHE A 108 -6.13 -5.79 0.03
C PHE A 108 -5.34 -4.49 0.25
N ASN A 109 -5.44 -3.92 1.46
CA ASN A 109 -4.69 -2.73 1.83
C ASN A 109 -3.17 -2.95 1.79
N LYS A 110 -2.70 -4.12 2.23
CA LYS A 110 -1.29 -4.50 2.13
C LYS A 110 -0.81 -4.57 0.68
N VAL A 111 -1.57 -5.22 -0.21
CA VAL A 111 -1.21 -5.34 -1.63
C VAL A 111 -1.11 -3.96 -2.28
N ARG A 112 -2.13 -3.11 -2.15
CA ARG A 112 -2.11 -1.76 -2.74
C ARG A 112 -1.10 -0.84 -2.04
N GLY A 113 -0.86 -1.01 -0.73
CA GLY A 113 0.13 -0.28 0.05
C GLY A 113 1.59 -0.68 -0.27
N MET A 114 1.80 -1.74 -1.04
CA MET A 114 3.11 -2.18 -1.54
C MET A 114 3.25 -2.08 -3.06
N ASN A 115 2.24 -1.61 -3.78
CA ASN A 115 2.25 -1.46 -5.23
C ASN A 115 2.61 -0.01 -5.60
N PRO A 116 3.58 0.26 -6.50
CA PRO A 116 4.32 -0.70 -7.33
C PRO A 116 5.57 -1.32 -6.69
N PHE A 117 5.95 -0.91 -5.50
CA PHE A 117 7.15 -1.36 -4.79
C PHE A 117 6.94 -1.32 -3.27
N PRO A 118 7.41 -2.36 -2.49
CA PRO A 118 8.24 -3.51 -2.89
C PRO A 118 7.47 -4.66 -3.53
N VAL A 119 6.15 -4.66 -3.51
CA VAL A 119 5.17 -5.65 -3.98
C VAL A 119 4.99 -6.81 -3.02
N ALA A 120 3.78 -6.94 -2.51
CA ALA A 120 3.38 -8.07 -1.68
C ALA A 120 3.48 -9.40 -2.44
N HIS A 121 3.83 -10.48 -1.75
CA HIS A 121 3.99 -11.78 -2.37
C HIS A 121 3.49 -12.91 -1.50
N THR A 122 3.23 -14.03 -2.13
CA THR A 122 3.00 -15.34 -1.50
C THR A 122 3.88 -16.40 -2.15
N THR A 123 3.65 -17.66 -1.83
CA THR A 123 4.30 -18.79 -2.47
C THR A 123 3.29 -19.54 -3.34
N TRP A 124 3.66 -19.83 -4.58
CA TRP A 124 2.90 -20.65 -5.51
C TRP A 124 3.79 -21.77 -6.03
N ASN A 125 3.41 -23.03 -5.82
CA ASN A 125 4.22 -24.20 -6.18
C ASN A 125 5.69 -24.15 -5.69
N GLY A 126 5.90 -23.59 -4.48
CA GLY A 126 7.25 -23.45 -3.90
C GLY A 126 8.03 -22.23 -4.35
N GLU A 127 7.54 -21.46 -5.32
CA GLU A 127 8.21 -20.28 -5.85
C GLU A 127 7.52 -18.98 -5.41
N ARG A 128 8.29 -17.87 -5.42
CA ARG A 128 7.76 -16.53 -5.09
C ARG A 128 6.75 -16.08 -6.15
N PHE A 129 5.58 -15.71 -5.69
CA PHE A 129 4.47 -15.25 -6.50
C PHE A 129 4.02 -13.88 -6.03
N LYS A 130 4.34 -12.83 -6.81
CA LYS A 130 3.99 -11.45 -6.48
C LYS A 130 2.55 -11.15 -6.85
N ILE A 131 1.87 -10.36 -6.00
CA ILE A 131 0.49 -9.93 -6.19
C ILE A 131 0.46 -8.42 -6.21
N TYR A 132 0.04 -7.85 -7.34
CA TYR A 132 0.01 -6.40 -7.57
C TYR A 132 -1.35 -5.79 -7.31
N GLU A 133 -2.41 -6.52 -7.66
CA GLU A 133 -3.77 -6.01 -7.55
C GLU A 133 -4.73 -7.12 -7.17
N THR A 134 -5.66 -6.77 -6.28
CA THR A 134 -6.67 -7.69 -5.75
C THR A 134 -7.99 -6.95 -5.61
N LYS A 135 -9.06 -7.71 -5.34
CA LYS A 135 -10.38 -7.17 -5.04
C LYS A 135 -10.99 -7.97 -3.89
N VAL A 136 -11.55 -7.29 -2.91
CA VAL A 136 -12.39 -7.92 -1.88
C VAL A 136 -13.71 -8.33 -2.55
N VAL A 137 -14.07 -9.60 -2.45
CA VAL A 137 -15.25 -10.16 -3.16
C VAL A 137 -16.40 -10.43 -2.22
N ASP A 138 -16.13 -10.93 -1.02
CA ASP A 138 -17.13 -11.27 -0.02
C ASP A 138 -16.51 -11.15 1.38
N ASP A 139 -17.31 -10.69 2.33
CA ASP A 139 -16.91 -10.60 3.73
C ASP A 139 -17.38 -11.83 4.54
N SER A 140 -18.19 -12.72 3.93
CA SER A 140 -18.70 -13.94 4.56
C SER A 140 -18.04 -15.19 3.99
N VAL A 141 -17.05 -15.73 4.70
CA VAL A 141 -16.44 -17.02 4.36
C VAL A 141 -16.93 -18.06 5.35
N GLY A 142 -17.50 -19.14 4.82
CA GLY A 142 -17.77 -20.33 5.63
C GLY A 142 -16.47 -20.93 6.21
N ASN A 143 -16.52 -22.18 6.66
CA ASN A 143 -15.37 -22.89 7.27
C ASN A 143 -14.24 -23.20 6.24
N LEU A 144 -13.67 -22.16 5.60
CA LEU A 144 -12.57 -22.30 4.65
C LEU A 144 -11.24 -22.03 5.34
N GLN A 145 -10.21 -22.75 4.94
CA GLN A 145 -8.86 -22.52 5.48
C GLN A 145 -8.22 -21.29 4.81
N ALA A 146 -7.64 -20.41 5.61
CA ALA A 146 -6.93 -19.24 5.10
C ALA A 146 -5.80 -19.64 4.13
N GLY A 147 -5.75 -19.00 2.95
CA GLY A 147 -4.84 -19.34 1.87
C GLY A 147 -5.34 -20.45 0.92
N GLU A 148 -6.51 -21.04 1.19
CA GLU A 148 -7.12 -22.02 0.29
C GLU A 148 -7.68 -21.35 -0.97
N ILE A 149 -7.45 -21.99 -2.13
CA ILE A 149 -8.02 -21.55 -3.39
C ILE A 149 -9.47 -22.02 -3.45
N VAL A 150 -10.39 -21.08 -3.36
CA VAL A 150 -11.85 -21.34 -3.36
C VAL A 150 -12.41 -21.45 -4.76
N GLU A 151 -11.89 -20.65 -5.67
CA GLU A 151 -12.30 -20.63 -7.07
C GLU A 151 -11.07 -20.53 -7.97
N LYS A 152 -10.98 -21.45 -8.91
CA LYS A 152 -9.97 -21.42 -9.98
C LYS A 152 -10.67 -21.76 -11.29
N THR A 153 -10.96 -20.74 -12.08
CA THR A 153 -11.55 -20.85 -13.42
C THR A 153 -10.54 -20.33 -14.46
N LYS A 154 -10.95 -20.27 -15.73
CA LYS A 154 -10.14 -19.61 -16.76
C LYS A 154 -10.07 -18.10 -16.64
N LYS A 155 -10.91 -17.48 -15.79
CA LYS A 155 -11.08 -16.02 -15.70
C LYS A 155 -10.88 -15.47 -14.29
N SER A 156 -10.97 -16.29 -13.27
CA SER A 156 -10.96 -15.85 -11.87
C SER A 156 -10.17 -16.81 -11.00
N LEU A 157 -9.45 -16.24 -10.05
CA LEU A 157 -8.74 -16.93 -8.97
C LEU A 157 -9.08 -16.23 -7.65
N LYS A 158 -9.82 -16.95 -6.79
CA LYS A 158 -10.23 -16.45 -5.47
C LYS A 158 -9.58 -17.27 -4.38
N VAL A 159 -9.10 -16.59 -3.35
CA VAL A 159 -8.39 -17.18 -2.21
C VAL A 159 -9.14 -16.82 -0.94
N ALA A 160 -9.33 -17.81 -0.06
CA ALA A 160 -9.86 -17.60 1.28
C ALA A 160 -8.85 -16.87 2.14
N THR A 161 -9.34 -15.97 2.98
CA THR A 161 -8.55 -15.22 3.96
C THR A 161 -9.03 -15.57 5.36
N GLY A 162 -8.43 -15.02 6.40
CA GLY A 162 -8.94 -15.21 7.76
C GLY A 162 -10.39 -14.71 7.92
N GLU A 163 -10.76 -13.70 7.14
CA GLU A 163 -12.12 -13.17 7.07
C GLU A 163 -12.34 -12.61 5.66
N GLY A 164 -13.29 -13.22 4.92
CA GLY A 164 -13.64 -12.83 3.56
C GLY A 164 -12.81 -13.52 2.46
N LEU A 165 -13.13 -13.20 1.21
CA LEU A 165 -12.49 -13.72 0.00
C LEU A 165 -11.77 -12.61 -0.76
N LEU A 166 -10.62 -12.95 -1.31
CA LEU A 166 -9.82 -12.05 -2.13
C LEU A 166 -9.69 -12.60 -3.55
N GLU A 167 -10.11 -11.83 -4.55
CA GLU A 167 -9.87 -12.12 -5.95
C GLU A 167 -8.54 -11.50 -6.39
N LEU A 168 -7.69 -12.28 -7.04
CA LEU A 168 -6.43 -11.81 -7.60
C LEU A 168 -6.69 -11.23 -9.00
N LEU A 169 -6.15 -10.05 -9.30
CA LEU A 169 -6.34 -9.37 -10.59
C LEU A 169 -5.06 -9.31 -11.41
N PHE A 170 -3.94 -8.84 -10.81
CA PHE A 170 -2.64 -8.75 -11.45
C PHE A 170 -1.58 -9.44 -10.60
N VAL A 171 -0.80 -10.28 -11.25
CA VAL A 171 0.19 -11.14 -10.58
C VAL A 171 1.50 -11.20 -11.38
N GLN A 172 2.55 -11.70 -10.72
CA GLN A 172 3.82 -11.98 -11.36
C GLN A 172 4.41 -13.28 -10.80
N PRO A 173 4.37 -14.39 -11.57
CA PRO A 173 5.09 -15.62 -11.23
C PRO A 173 6.61 -15.39 -11.29
N ALA A 174 7.36 -16.22 -10.58
CA ALA A 174 8.83 -16.20 -10.63
C ALA A 174 9.33 -16.32 -12.07
N GLY A 175 10.29 -15.45 -12.45
CA GLY A 175 10.87 -15.45 -13.79
C GLY A 175 9.95 -14.99 -14.92
N LYS A 176 8.75 -14.50 -14.63
CA LYS A 176 7.79 -14.00 -15.63
C LYS A 176 7.52 -12.50 -15.44
N PRO A 177 7.02 -11.79 -16.46
CA PRO A 177 6.55 -10.41 -16.31
C PRO A 177 5.25 -10.34 -15.51
N LYS A 178 4.91 -9.11 -15.03
CA LYS A 178 3.57 -8.81 -14.49
C LYS A 178 2.53 -9.09 -15.58
N MET A 179 1.44 -9.77 -15.20
CA MET A 179 0.33 -10.11 -16.10
C MET A 179 -1.01 -10.09 -15.34
N ASP A 180 -2.10 -9.96 -16.08
CA ASP A 180 -3.44 -10.14 -15.53
C ASP A 180 -3.68 -11.62 -15.19
N ILE A 181 -4.64 -11.85 -14.30
CA ILE A 181 -4.93 -13.20 -13.79
C ILE A 181 -5.43 -14.15 -14.89
N VAL A 182 -6.13 -13.64 -15.91
CA VAL A 182 -6.67 -14.46 -17.01
C VAL A 182 -5.50 -15.00 -17.84
N SER A 183 -4.53 -14.14 -18.17
CA SER A 183 -3.31 -14.55 -18.88
C SER A 183 -2.51 -15.57 -18.09
N PHE A 184 -2.39 -15.39 -16.77
CA PHE A 184 -1.73 -16.35 -15.90
C PHE A 184 -2.45 -17.71 -15.91
N LEU A 185 -3.77 -17.74 -15.71
CA LEU A 185 -4.56 -18.98 -15.63
C LEU A 185 -4.56 -19.73 -16.97
N ASN A 186 -4.65 -19.03 -18.09
CA ASN A 186 -4.55 -19.65 -19.42
C ASN A 186 -3.13 -20.17 -19.71
N GLY A 187 -2.10 -19.53 -19.15
CA GLY A 187 -0.69 -19.96 -19.29
C GLY A 187 -0.31 -21.15 -18.41
N LEU A 188 -1.13 -21.52 -17.39
CA LEU A 188 -0.88 -22.71 -16.58
C LEU A 188 -0.99 -24.01 -17.38
N GLY A 189 -1.51 -23.95 -18.61
CA GLY A 189 -1.54 -25.06 -19.56
C GLY A 189 -2.43 -26.23 -19.11
N GLN A 190 -2.71 -27.14 -20.04
CA GLN A 190 -3.39 -28.41 -19.80
C GLN A 190 -2.60 -29.43 -18.95
N ASN A 191 -1.48 -29.01 -18.34
CA ASN A 191 -0.56 -29.86 -17.60
C ASN A 191 -0.76 -29.90 -16.09
N CYS A 192 -1.85 -29.35 -15.58
CA CYS A 192 -2.24 -29.42 -14.16
C CYS A 192 -3.69 -29.94 -14.05
N LEU A 193 -3.92 -31.14 -14.52
CA LEU A 193 -5.05 -31.99 -14.13
C LEU A 193 -4.57 -33.03 -13.13
#